data_f458c287a244e08669ac886a711c675a
#
_entry.id   f458c287a244e08669ac886a711c675a
#
_cell.length_a   1.000
_cell.length_b   1.000
_cell.length_c   1.000
_cell.angle_alpha   90.00
_cell.angle_beta   90.00
_cell.angle_gamma   90.00
#
_symmetry.space_group_name_H-M   'P 1'
#
loop_
_entity.id
_entity.type
_entity.pdbx_description
1 polymer ?
#
loop_
_entity_poly.entity_id
_entity_poly.type
_entity_poly.pdbx_seq_one_letter_code
_entity_poly.pdbx_strand_id
1 'polypeptide(L)'
;MEHLARVIKELLECPPNTDWVEFAAGPVEPDELGAQISALSNAAALWGRENAYMVWGMNPITREFVGTDTCRRAERASLEKELRGRMMSEMELYFYRVWIEGKRIVVLAIPAADQEPSACDGKAYVQVNGERRDIDASPELKSRLMDTLVSGIPSMGDWKSYSQRLALWKMRLRLAEKGIELDKEMVKRGIKFQEECSFFQKEDGQGQS
;
A
#
# COMPACT_ATOMS: atom_id res chain seq x y z
N MET A 1 -9.07 5.96 19.13
CA MET A 1 -9.42 4.59 18.65
C MET A 1 -10.23 4.61 17.35
N GLU A 2 -11.20 5.49 17.19
CA GLU A 2 -12.02 5.60 15.96
C GLU A 2 -11.21 5.89 14.69
N HIS A 3 -10.19 6.75 14.79
CA HIS A 3 -9.34 7.06 13.63
C HIS A 3 -8.59 5.82 13.11
N LEU A 4 -7.99 5.02 14.01
CA LEU A 4 -7.26 3.81 13.62
C LEU A 4 -8.19 2.74 13.02
N ALA A 5 -9.39 2.57 13.58
CA ALA A 5 -10.39 1.65 13.04
C ALA A 5 -10.81 2.06 11.61
N ARG A 6 -10.94 3.37 11.35
CA ARG A 6 -11.20 3.90 10.01
C ARG A 6 -10.05 3.61 9.05
N VAL A 7 -8.80 3.87 9.47
CA VAL A 7 -7.61 3.56 8.65
C VAL A 7 -7.59 2.08 8.28
N ILE A 8 -7.77 1.17 9.24
CA ILE A 8 -7.78 -0.27 8.96
C ILE A 8 -8.90 -0.63 7.97
N LYS A 9 -10.10 -0.06 8.15
CA LYS A 9 -11.21 -0.28 7.21
C LYS A 9 -10.85 0.18 5.79
N GLU A 10 -10.23 1.35 5.65
CA GLU A 10 -9.76 1.88 4.37
C GLU A 10 -8.68 0.98 3.75
N LEU A 11 -7.74 0.46 4.57
CA LEU A 11 -6.72 -0.48 4.11
C LEU A 11 -7.30 -1.81 3.62
N LEU A 12 -8.34 -2.31 4.30
CA LEU A 12 -9.07 -3.52 3.87
C LEU A 12 -9.79 -3.34 2.53
N GLU A 13 -10.20 -2.12 2.23
CA GLU A 13 -10.84 -1.75 0.97
C GLU A 13 -9.83 -1.56 -0.18
N CYS A 14 -8.52 -1.53 0.10
CA CYS A 14 -7.50 -1.43 -0.94
C CYS A 14 -7.47 -2.67 -1.84
N PRO A 15 -7.31 -2.51 -3.17
CA PRO A 15 -7.13 -3.63 -4.08
C PRO A 15 -5.94 -4.51 -3.68
N PRO A 16 -5.95 -5.82 -4.03
CA PRO A 16 -4.76 -6.65 -3.94
C PRO A 16 -3.58 -6.01 -4.68
N ASN A 17 -2.36 -6.21 -4.17
CA ASN A 17 -1.14 -5.64 -4.72
C ASN A 17 -1.13 -4.10 -4.77
N THR A 18 -1.76 -3.47 -3.78
CA THR A 18 -1.62 -2.03 -3.55
C THR A 18 -0.21 -1.75 -3.04
N ASP A 19 0.53 -0.89 -3.73
CA ASP A 19 1.99 -0.76 -3.56
C ASP A 19 2.41 -0.11 -2.23
N TRP A 20 1.52 0.61 -1.55
CA TRP A 20 1.79 1.23 -0.24
C TRP A 20 1.15 0.49 0.94
N VAL A 21 0.67 -0.73 0.74
CA VAL A 21 0.07 -1.55 1.80
C VAL A 21 0.57 -2.98 1.72
N GLU A 22 1.06 -3.49 2.83
CA GLU A 22 1.47 -4.88 2.99
C GLU A 22 0.70 -5.53 4.13
N PHE A 23 0.21 -6.74 3.93
CA PHE A 23 -0.45 -7.55 4.95
C PHE A 23 0.37 -8.81 5.23
N ALA A 24 0.55 -9.12 6.50
CA ALA A 24 1.27 -10.32 6.93
C ALA A 24 0.58 -10.99 8.12
N ALA A 25 0.62 -12.30 8.17
CA ALA A 25 0.06 -13.05 9.29
C ALA A 25 0.93 -12.95 10.55
N GLY A 26 2.23 -12.95 10.39
CA GLY A 26 3.21 -12.97 11.48
C GLY A 26 4.40 -12.05 11.28
N PRO A 27 5.43 -12.20 12.10
CA PRO A 27 6.62 -11.35 12.06
C PRO A 27 7.37 -11.51 10.74
N VAL A 28 8.10 -10.47 10.40
CA VAL A 28 9.06 -10.43 9.30
C VAL A 28 10.44 -10.29 9.94
N GLU A 29 11.44 -10.99 9.43
CA GLU A 29 12.81 -10.87 9.91
C GLU A 29 13.29 -9.41 9.78
N PRO A 30 14.12 -8.90 10.74
CA PRO A 30 14.52 -7.49 10.74
C PRO A 30 15.19 -7.06 9.44
N ASP A 31 15.99 -7.89 8.80
CA ASP A 31 16.65 -7.62 7.53
C ASP A 31 15.64 -7.40 6.41
N GLU A 32 14.67 -8.27 6.34
CA GLU A 32 13.58 -8.23 5.38
C GLU A 32 12.66 -7.03 5.66
N LEU A 33 12.39 -6.74 6.94
CA LEU A 33 11.54 -5.63 7.34
C LEU A 33 12.12 -4.27 6.95
N GLY A 34 13.43 -4.05 7.11
CA GLY A 34 14.09 -2.81 6.68
C GLY A 34 13.95 -2.58 5.16
N ALA A 35 14.21 -3.62 4.36
CA ALA A 35 14.02 -3.56 2.92
C ALA A 35 12.54 -3.34 2.53
N GLN A 36 11.60 -3.93 3.27
CA GLN A 36 10.18 -3.75 3.05
C GLN A 36 9.71 -2.33 3.41
N ILE A 37 10.21 -1.76 4.52
CA ILE A 37 9.96 -0.36 4.89
C ILE A 37 10.45 0.59 3.80
N SER A 38 11.68 0.40 3.29
CA SER A 38 12.21 1.16 2.15
C SER A 38 11.26 1.08 0.95
N ALA A 39 10.85 -0.13 0.57
CA ALA A 39 9.99 -0.35 -0.58
C ALA A 39 8.62 0.31 -0.46
N LEU A 40 7.98 0.19 0.71
CA LEU A 40 6.68 0.79 0.99
C LEU A 40 6.74 2.31 1.07
N SER A 41 7.77 2.87 1.72
CA SER A 41 8.01 4.31 1.83
C SER A 41 8.16 4.98 0.46
N ASN A 42 8.99 4.39 -0.40
CA ASN A 42 9.21 4.87 -1.76
C ASN A 42 7.97 4.72 -2.64
N ALA A 43 7.23 3.62 -2.48
CA ALA A 43 5.96 3.45 -3.17
C ALA A 43 4.92 4.49 -2.74
N ALA A 44 4.83 4.81 -1.44
CA ALA A 44 3.93 5.85 -0.94
C ALA A 44 4.22 7.21 -1.60
N ALA A 45 5.50 7.60 -1.70
CA ALA A 45 5.90 8.84 -2.39
C ALA A 45 5.44 8.84 -3.85
N LEU A 46 5.72 7.77 -4.60
CA LEU A 46 5.32 7.63 -6.00
C LEU A 46 3.80 7.77 -6.21
N TRP A 47 3.00 7.30 -5.24
CA TRP A 47 1.55 7.36 -5.28
C TRP A 47 0.97 8.61 -4.59
N GLY A 48 1.79 9.53 -4.11
CA GLY A 48 1.34 10.74 -3.40
C GLY A 48 0.57 10.45 -2.12
N ARG A 49 1.00 9.43 -1.39
CA ARG A 49 0.46 9.08 -0.08
C ARG A 49 1.36 9.64 1.01
N GLU A 50 0.78 10.14 2.08
CA GLU A 50 1.56 10.61 3.23
C GLU A 50 2.23 9.44 3.97
N ASN A 51 1.57 8.28 3.98
CA ASN A 51 2.07 7.08 4.65
C ASN A 51 1.81 5.83 3.81
N ALA A 52 2.72 4.88 3.94
CA ALA A 52 2.48 3.47 3.66
C ALA A 52 2.13 2.71 4.95
N TYR A 53 1.65 1.50 4.80
CA TYR A 53 1.21 0.71 5.95
C TYR A 53 1.65 -0.75 5.82
N MET A 54 2.14 -1.30 6.93
CA MET A 54 2.32 -2.74 7.10
C MET A 54 1.40 -3.22 8.22
N VAL A 55 0.63 -4.27 7.96
CA VAL A 55 -0.40 -4.76 8.89
C VAL A 55 -0.11 -6.22 9.22
N TRP A 56 0.25 -6.47 10.49
CA TRP A 56 0.43 -7.83 11.00
C TRP A 56 -0.80 -8.35 11.70
N GLY A 57 -1.01 -9.66 11.59
CA GLY A 57 -2.18 -10.36 12.14
C GLY A 57 -3.29 -10.54 11.13
N MET A 58 -2.98 -10.41 9.85
CA MET A 58 -3.91 -10.62 8.75
C MET A 58 -3.37 -11.63 7.74
N ASN A 59 -4.25 -12.48 7.24
CA ASN A 59 -3.90 -13.32 6.10
C ASN A 59 -3.75 -12.42 4.84
N PRO A 60 -2.59 -12.43 4.15
CA PRO A 60 -2.34 -11.55 3.02
C PRO A 60 -3.24 -11.83 1.80
N ILE A 61 -3.76 -13.06 1.68
CA ILE A 61 -4.58 -13.49 0.54
C ILE A 61 -6.06 -13.29 0.82
N THR A 62 -6.56 -13.86 1.94
CA THR A 62 -8.00 -13.83 2.27
C THR A 62 -8.42 -12.53 2.95
N ARG A 63 -7.48 -11.75 3.48
CA ARG A 63 -7.71 -10.54 4.28
C ARG A 63 -8.44 -10.81 5.61
N GLU A 64 -8.48 -12.07 6.04
CA GLU A 64 -9.06 -12.43 7.34
C GLU A 64 -8.11 -12.05 8.48
N PHE A 65 -8.68 -11.64 9.59
CA PHE A 65 -7.93 -11.40 10.81
C PHE A 65 -7.51 -12.74 11.42
N VAL A 66 -6.20 -12.96 11.54
CA VAL A 66 -5.64 -14.16 12.17
C VAL A 66 -5.05 -13.87 13.55
N GLY A 67 -4.71 -12.59 13.80
CA GLY A 67 -4.05 -12.14 15.02
C GLY A 67 -2.53 -12.34 14.99
N THR A 68 -1.80 -11.55 15.78
CA THR A 68 -0.33 -11.64 15.87
C THR A 68 0.18 -11.34 17.26
N ASP A 69 1.29 -11.97 17.62
CA ASP A 69 2.07 -11.65 18.82
C ASP A 69 3.27 -10.73 18.52
N THR A 70 3.48 -10.38 17.27
CA THR A 70 4.58 -9.51 16.79
C THR A 70 4.55 -8.13 17.46
N CYS A 71 5.71 -7.53 17.65
CA CYS A 71 5.88 -6.19 18.19
C CYS A 71 5.23 -5.99 19.58
N ARG A 72 5.48 -6.91 20.49
CA ARG A 72 5.23 -6.68 21.92
C ARG A 72 6.15 -5.56 22.41
N ARG A 73 5.79 -4.89 23.49
CA ARG A 73 6.46 -3.66 23.94
C ARG A 73 8.00 -3.77 24.05
N ALA A 74 8.52 -4.91 24.54
CA ALA A 74 9.95 -5.13 24.66
C ALA A 74 10.64 -5.33 23.29
N GLU A 75 10.01 -6.12 22.41
CA GLU A 75 10.47 -6.39 21.05
C GLU A 75 10.46 -5.13 20.20
N ARG A 76 9.42 -4.30 20.35
CA ARG A 76 9.27 -3.05 19.62
C ARG A 76 10.45 -2.11 19.84
N ALA A 77 10.87 -1.89 21.09
CA ALA A 77 11.97 -0.98 21.39
C ALA A 77 13.30 -1.46 20.78
N SER A 78 13.54 -2.79 20.78
CA SER A 78 14.70 -3.39 20.13
C SER A 78 14.65 -3.23 18.62
N LEU A 79 13.48 -3.51 18.01
CA LEU A 79 13.24 -3.40 16.59
C LEU A 79 13.38 -1.96 16.09
N GLU A 80 12.79 -0.98 16.80
CA GLU A 80 12.93 0.44 16.47
C GLU A 80 14.39 0.90 16.49
N LYS A 81 15.17 0.44 17.49
CA LYS A 81 16.59 0.75 17.59
C LYS A 81 17.39 0.14 16.44
N GLU A 82 17.10 -1.11 16.11
CA GLU A 82 17.77 -1.82 15.02
C GLU A 82 17.47 -1.17 13.66
N LEU A 83 16.18 -0.92 13.36
CA LEU A 83 15.76 -0.25 12.13
C LEU A 83 16.36 1.15 12.00
N ARG A 84 16.41 1.92 13.10
CA ARG A 84 17.02 3.25 13.09
C ARG A 84 18.51 3.20 12.75
N GLY A 85 19.23 2.14 13.12
CA GLY A 85 20.64 1.95 12.78
C GLY A 85 20.89 1.56 11.33
N ARG A 86 19.87 1.04 10.64
CA ARG A 86 19.96 0.49 9.29
C ARG A 86 19.33 1.38 8.22
N MET A 87 18.29 2.12 8.60
CA MET A 87 17.67 3.09 7.68
C MET A 87 18.58 4.30 7.51
N MET A 88 18.82 4.69 6.26
CA MET A 88 19.67 5.85 5.94
C MET A 88 18.97 7.19 6.14
N SER A 89 17.65 7.22 6.07
CA SER A 89 16.83 8.40 6.35
C SER A 89 16.30 8.36 7.78
N GLU A 90 16.34 9.51 8.48
CA GLU A 90 15.60 9.65 9.73
C GLU A 90 14.10 9.61 9.43
N MET A 91 13.46 8.50 9.79
CA MET A 91 12.01 8.39 9.68
C MET A 91 11.40 7.94 11.01
N GLU A 92 10.28 8.55 11.35
CA GLU A 92 9.51 8.17 12.51
C GLU A 92 8.52 7.06 12.16
N LEU A 93 8.75 5.87 12.70
CA LEU A 93 7.87 4.73 12.51
C LEU A 93 6.82 4.68 13.62
N TYR A 94 5.55 4.62 13.24
CA TYR A 94 4.44 4.63 14.20
C TYR A 94 3.79 3.26 14.28
N PHE A 95 3.93 2.59 15.42
CA PHE A 95 3.32 1.30 15.70
C PHE A 95 2.01 1.47 16.46
N TYR A 96 0.93 1.05 15.84
CA TYR A 96 -0.40 1.03 16.43
C TYR A 96 -0.82 -0.40 16.74
N ARG A 97 -1.56 -0.57 17.82
CA ARG A 97 -2.09 -1.85 18.25
C ARG A 97 -3.59 -1.73 18.42
N VAL A 98 -4.32 -2.64 17.82
CA VAL A 98 -5.79 -2.69 17.91
C VAL A 98 -6.25 -4.13 18.09
N TRP A 99 -7.42 -4.28 18.72
CA TRP A 99 -8.11 -5.56 18.84
C TRP A 99 -9.34 -5.54 17.94
N ILE A 100 -9.42 -6.47 17.02
CA ILE A 100 -10.54 -6.63 16.08
C ILE A 100 -10.98 -8.09 16.18
N GLU A 101 -12.27 -8.32 16.42
CA GLU A 101 -12.83 -9.66 16.59
C GLU A 101 -12.07 -10.53 17.62
N GLY A 102 -11.62 -9.91 18.72
CA GLY A 102 -10.84 -10.59 19.75
C GLY A 102 -9.40 -10.93 19.34
N LYS A 103 -8.95 -10.53 18.16
CA LYS A 103 -7.61 -10.78 17.64
C LYS A 103 -6.77 -9.52 17.69
N ARG A 104 -5.50 -9.67 18.06
CA ARG A 104 -4.54 -8.57 18.13
C ARG A 104 -3.99 -8.29 16.74
N ILE A 105 -4.14 -7.06 16.27
CA ILE A 105 -3.62 -6.56 15.00
C ILE A 105 -2.60 -5.45 15.31
N VAL A 106 -1.50 -5.43 14.58
CA VAL A 106 -0.49 -4.38 14.65
C VAL A 106 -0.38 -3.68 13.31
N VAL A 107 -0.45 -2.37 13.32
CA VAL A 107 -0.28 -1.53 12.14
C VAL A 107 0.98 -0.70 12.32
N LEU A 108 1.90 -0.82 11.41
CA LEU A 108 3.04 0.06 11.26
C LEU A 108 2.72 1.09 10.18
N ALA A 109 2.64 2.36 10.56
CA ALA A 109 2.60 3.46 9.61
C ALA A 109 4.02 3.91 9.30
N ILE A 110 4.34 3.98 8.02
CA ILE A 110 5.64 4.27 7.45
C ILE A 110 5.50 5.56 6.66
N PRO A 111 6.17 6.65 7.03
CA PRO A 111 6.14 7.88 6.24
C PRO A 111 6.59 7.65 4.80
N ALA A 112 5.99 8.36 3.87
CA ALA A 112 6.50 8.39 2.50
C ALA A 112 7.92 8.94 2.47
N ALA A 113 8.71 8.50 1.50
CA ALA A 113 10.01 9.10 1.24
C ALA A 113 9.84 10.58 0.88
N ASP A 114 10.70 11.42 1.43
CA ASP A 114 10.77 12.85 1.21
C ASP A 114 12.21 13.21 0.82
N GLN A 115 12.41 14.16 -0.10
CA GLN A 115 13.69 14.64 -0.62
C GLN A 115 14.63 13.56 -1.19
N GLU A 116 14.78 12.42 -0.50
CA GLU A 116 15.65 11.30 -0.90
C GLU A 116 14.91 9.97 -0.84
N PRO A 117 15.27 8.98 -1.68
CA PRO A 117 14.75 7.63 -1.57
C PRO A 117 15.03 7.03 -0.20
N SER A 118 14.01 6.45 0.42
CA SER A 118 14.20 5.66 1.62
C SER A 118 15.07 4.43 1.29
N ALA A 119 16.12 4.21 2.08
CA ALA A 119 17.06 3.11 1.87
C ALA A 119 17.37 2.40 3.19
N CYS A 120 17.62 1.09 3.12
CA CYS A 120 18.07 0.25 4.21
C CYS A 120 19.41 -0.38 3.84
N ASP A 121 20.41 -0.26 4.72
CA ASP A 121 21.78 -0.75 4.50
C ASP A 121 22.38 -0.34 3.14
N GLY A 122 22.12 0.91 2.72
CA GLY A 122 22.62 1.49 1.49
C GLY A 122 21.88 1.04 0.22
N LYS A 123 20.80 0.26 0.33
CA LYS A 123 19.99 -0.16 -0.80
C LYS A 123 18.58 0.40 -0.69
N ALA A 124 18.10 0.97 -1.77
CA ALA A 124 16.74 1.45 -1.87
C ALA A 124 15.88 0.50 -2.71
N TYR A 125 14.67 0.27 -2.22
CA TYR A 125 13.69 -0.61 -2.86
C TYR A 125 12.40 0.16 -3.13
N VAL A 126 11.61 -0.34 -4.07
CA VAL A 126 10.27 0.15 -4.35
C VAL A 126 9.32 -1.02 -4.56
N GLN A 127 8.11 -0.92 -4.02
CA GLN A 127 7.06 -1.91 -4.26
C GLN A 127 6.25 -1.51 -5.49
N VAL A 128 6.12 -2.43 -6.45
CA VAL A 128 5.36 -2.23 -7.69
C VAL A 128 4.55 -3.50 -7.99
N ASN A 129 3.24 -3.38 -8.07
CA ASN A 129 2.30 -4.49 -8.25
C ASN A 129 2.44 -5.60 -7.19
N GLY A 130 2.77 -5.22 -5.95
CA GLY A 130 2.97 -6.16 -4.84
C GLY A 130 4.33 -6.87 -4.84
N GLU A 131 5.25 -6.50 -5.73
CA GLU A 131 6.61 -7.02 -5.79
C GLU A 131 7.62 -5.96 -5.37
N ARG A 132 8.54 -6.33 -4.47
CA ARG A 132 9.67 -5.47 -4.11
C ARG A 132 10.75 -5.53 -5.18
N ARG A 133 11.18 -4.37 -5.65
CA ARG A 133 12.23 -4.21 -6.67
C ARG A 133 13.34 -3.31 -6.16
N ASP A 134 14.59 -3.70 -6.44
CA ASP A 134 15.75 -2.84 -6.24
C ASP A 134 15.71 -1.69 -7.26
N ILE A 135 15.78 -0.44 -6.78
CA ILE A 135 15.67 0.72 -7.67
C ILE A 135 16.90 0.90 -8.54
N ASP A 136 18.08 0.45 -8.11
CA ASP A 136 19.30 0.53 -8.90
C ASP A 136 19.30 -0.46 -10.07
N ALA A 137 18.56 -1.56 -9.94
CA ALA A 137 18.31 -2.50 -11.01
C ALA A 137 17.21 -2.04 -11.99
N SER A 138 16.51 -0.92 -11.68
CA SER A 138 15.39 -0.41 -12.46
C SER A 138 15.54 1.10 -12.73
N PRO A 139 16.38 1.52 -13.68
CA PRO A 139 16.69 2.94 -13.94
C PRO A 139 15.47 3.82 -14.18
N GLU A 140 14.44 3.27 -14.84
CA GLU A 140 13.17 3.99 -15.08
C GLU A 140 12.43 4.28 -13.76
N LEU A 141 12.32 3.29 -12.87
CA LEU A 141 11.69 3.48 -11.56
C LEU A 141 12.50 4.45 -10.69
N LYS A 142 13.84 4.38 -10.76
CA LYS A 142 14.73 5.30 -10.08
C LYS A 142 14.51 6.73 -10.55
N SER A 143 14.51 6.98 -11.85
CA SER A 143 14.24 8.30 -12.41
C SER A 143 12.88 8.84 -11.96
N ARG A 144 11.83 8.02 -12.08
CA ARG A 144 10.48 8.42 -11.67
C ARG A 144 10.39 8.76 -10.17
N LEU A 145 11.05 7.99 -9.32
CA LEU A 145 11.08 8.29 -7.88
C LEU A 145 11.81 9.60 -7.61
N MET A 146 12.99 9.81 -8.22
CA MET A 146 13.75 11.05 -8.06
C MET A 146 12.96 12.27 -8.55
N ASP A 147 12.31 12.17 -9.71
CA ASP A 147 11.46 13.23 -10.25
C ASP A 147 10.29 13.57 -9.32
N THR A 148 9.68 12.52 -8.71
CA THR A 148 8.60 12.69 -7.73
C THR A 148 9.09 13.41 -6.47
N LEU A 149 10.24 13.00 -5.92
CA LEU A 149 10.80 13.59 -4.70
C LEU A 149 11.24 15.05 -4.91
N VAL A 150 11.77 15.37 -6.09
CA VAL A 150 12.20 16.75 -6.43
C VAL A 150 11.00 17.64 -6.73
N SER A 151 10.01 17.16 -7.48
CA SER A 151 8.86 17.96 -7.91
C SER A 151 7.72 18.02 -6.90
N GLY A 152 7.67 17.07 -5.99
CA GLY A 152 6.50 16.82 -5.13
C GLY A 152 5.25 16.34 -5.89
N ILE A 153 5.39 16.01 -7.19
CA ILE A 153 4.29 15.55 -8.03
C ILE A 153 4.36 14.02 -8.15
N PRO A 154 3.35 13.27 -7.68
CA PRO A 154 3.32 11.82 -7.78
C PRO A 154 3.41 11.34 -9.22
N SER A 155 4.33 10.43 -9.50
CA SER A 155 4.60 9.93 -10.86
C SER A 155 4.02 8.53 -11.14
N MET A 156 3.64 7.78 -10.10
CA MET A 156 2.88 6.54 -10.22
C MET A 156 1.41 6.88 -10.10
N GLY A 157 0.88 7.39 -11.12
CA GLY A 157 -0.52 7.69 -11.10
C GLY A 157 -1.09 7.66 -12.49
N ASP A 158 -1.24 6.53 -13.12
CA ASP A 158 -2.49 6.38 -13.81
C ASP A 158 -3.58 6.24 -12.72
N TRP A 159 -3.90 7.39 -12.10
CA TRP A 159 -4.97 7.54 -11.12
C TRP A 159 -6.29 6.95 -11.64
N LYS A 160 -6.46 6.95 -12.95
CA LYS A 160 -7.59 6.32 -13.64
C LYS A 160 -7.55 4.81 -13.49
N SER A 161 -6.39 4.18 -13.72
CA SER A 161 -6.20 2.73 -13.55
C SER A 161 -6.38 2.32 -12.08
N TYR A 162 -5.84 3.08 -11.12
CA TYR A 162 -6.05 2.81 -9.71
C TYR A 162 -7.52 2.94 -9.31
N SER A 163 -8.20 4.01 -9.73
CA SER A 163 -9.62 4.23 -9.44
C SER A 163 -10.50 3.12 -10.03
N GLN A 164 -10.17 2.63 -11.22
CA GLN A 164 -10.86 1.50 -11.85
C GLN A 164 -10.63 0.20 -11.07
N ARG A 165 -9.38 -0.08 -10.65
CA ARG A 165 -9.05 -1.25 -9.82
C ARG A 165 -9.78 -1.21 -8.48
N LEU A 166 -9.81 -0.04 -7.84
CA LEU A 166 -10.53 0.18 -6.58
C LEU A 166 -12.03 -0.02 -6.74
N ALA A 167 -12.64 0.53 -7.79
CA ALA A 167 -14.07 0.37 -8.07
C ALA A 167 -14.45 -1.10 -8.30
N LEU A 168 -13.65 -1.83 -9.09
CA LEU A 168 -13.84 -3.26 -9.32
C LEU A 168 -13.67 -4.08 -8.04
N TRP A 169 -12.68 -3.75 -7.23
CA TRP A 169 -12.46 -4.43 -5.96
C TRP A 169 -13.64 -4.22 -4.99
N LYS A 170 -14.12 -2.98 -4.84
CA LYS A 170 -15.30 -2.66 -4.02
C LYS A 170 -16.56 -3.36 -4.54
N MET A 171 -16.72 -3.45 -5.85
CA MET A 171 -17.82 -4.21 -6.45
C MET A 171 -17.72 -5.71 -6.13
N ARG A 172 -16.52 -6.31 -6.23
CA ARG A 172 -16.30 -7.72 -5.86
C ARG A 172 -16.63 -8.00 -4.41
N LEU A 173 -16.19 -7.13 -3.49
CA LEU A 173 -16.51 -7.27 -2.06
C LEU A 173 -18.04 -7.26 -1.82
N ARG A 174 -18.77 -6.32 -2.42
CA ARG A 174 -20.24 -6.23 -2.29
C ARG A 174 -20.96 -7.43 -2.86
N LEU A 175 -20.44 -8.03 -3.92
CA LEU A 175 -21.02 -9.22 -4.54
C LEU A 175 -20.71 -10.48 -3.73
N ALA A 176 -19.49 -10.58 -3.19
CA ALA A 176 -19.12 -11.66 -2.29
C ALA A 176 -19.97 -11.68 -1.00
N GLU A 177 -20.28 -10.51 -0.42
CA GLU A 177 -21.22 -10.38 0.70
C GLU A 177 -22.62 -10.91 0.36
N LYS A 178 -23.00 -10.93 -0.91
CA LYS A 178 -24.25 -11.48 -1.42
C LYS A 178 -24.12 -12.93 -1.93
N GLY A 179 -22.98 -13.58 -1.72
CA GLY A 179 -22.72 -14.93 -2.19
C GLY A 179 -22.54 -15.04 -3.71
N ILE A 180 -22.22 -13.94 -4.40
CA ILE A 180 -22.02 -13.91 -5.86
C ILE A 180 -20.52 -13.82 -6.15
N GLU A 181 -19.94 -14.85 -6.75
CA GLU A 181 -18.56 -14.81 -7.29
C GLU A 181 -18.56 -14.26 -8.72
N LEU A 182 -17.67 -13.31 -8.99
CA LEU A 182 -17.39 -12.82 -10.33
C LEU A 182 -16.32 -13.68 -10.98
N ASP A 183 -16.62 -14.28 -12.11
CA ASP A 183 -15.63 -14.92 -12.94
C ASP A 183 -14.72 -13.90 -13.69
N LYS A 184 -13.61 -14.38 -14.26
CA LYS A 184 -12.65 -13.52 -14.96
C LYS A 184 -13.24 -12.80 -16.18
N GLU A 185 -14.24 -13.41 -16.84
CA GLU A 185 -14.89 -12.83 -18.02
C GLU A 185 -15.87 -11.71 -17.63
N MET A 186 -16.59 -11.87 -16.52
CA MET A 186 -17.46 -10.81 -15.99
C MET A 186 -16.64 -9.59 -15.56
N VAL A 187 -15.45 -9.82 -14.98
CA VAL A 187 -14.52 -8.72 -14.63
C VAL A 187 -14.03 -7.98 -15.88
N LYS A 188 -13.63 -8.68 -16.92
CA LYS A 188 -13.20 -8.06 -18.19
C LYS A 188 -14.32 -7.26 -18.86
N ARG A 189 -15.56 -7.79 -18.88
CA ARG A 189 -16.73 -7.08 -19.42
C ARG A 189 -17.04 -5.82 -18.62
N GLY A 190 -16.93 -5.88 -17.30
CA GLY A 190 -17.13 -4.72 -16.42
C GLY A 190 -16.11 -3.60 -16.65
N ILE A 191 -14.84 -3.94 -16.89
CA ILE A 191 -13.80 -2.97 -17.25
C ILE A 191 -14.13 -2.30 -18.57
N LYS A 192 -14.47 -3.09 -19.60
CA LYS A 192 -14.81 -2.58 -20.94
C LYS A 192 -16.03 -1.66 -20.91
N PHE A 193 -17.06 -2.03 -20.16
CA PHE A 193 -18.27 -1.21 -19.99
C PHE A 193 -17.97 0.15 -19.30
N GLN A 194 -17.09 0.17 -18.30
CA GLN A 194 -16.69 1.43 -17.64
C GLN A 194 -15.85 2.32 -18.58
N GLU A 195 -15.01 1.75 -19.42
CA GLU A 195 -14.25 2.49 -20.43
C GLU A 195 -15.19 3.12 -21.47
N GLU A 196 -16.17 2.38 -21.93
CA GLU A 196 -17.20 2.88 -22.86
C GLU A 196 -18.04 4.00 -22.22
N CYS A 197 -18.52 3.82 -20.99
CA CYS A 197 -19.28 4.87 -20.28
C CYS A 197 -18.46 6.15 -20.01
N SER A 198 -17.15 6.04 -19.76
CA SER A 198 -16.30 7.21 -19.56
C SER A 198 -16.01 7.98 -20.85
N PHE A 199 -16.16 7.33 -22.01
CA PHE A 199 -16.03 7.97 -23.32
C PHE A 199 -17.24 8.85 -23.61
N PHE A 200 -18.47 8.39 -23.33
CA PHE A 200 -19.70 9.16 -23.53
C PHE A 200 -19.79 10.40 -22.66
N GLN A 201 -19.27 10.35 -21.40
CA GLN A 201 -19.24 11.55 -20.52
C GLN A 201 -18.30 12.68 -21.00
N LYS A 202 -17.35 12.37 -21.90
CA LYS A 202 -16.45 13.40 -22.47
C LYS A 202 -17.05 14.10 -23.68
N GLU A 203 -17.97 13.48 -24.42
CA GLU A 203 -18.60 14.10 -25.58
C GLU A 203 -19.70 15.09 -25.19
N ASP A 204 -20.42 14.86 -24.09
CA ASP A 204 -21.47 15.78 -23.59
C ASP A 204 -20.92 17.07 -22.96
N GLY A 205 -19.62 17.16 -22.69
CA GLY A 205 -18.95 18.34 -22.10
C GLY A 205 -18.44 19.38 -23.12
N GLN A 206 -18.52 19.14 -24.43
CA GLN A 206 -18.01 20.06 -25.46
C GLN A 206 -19.09 20.77 -26.26
N GLY A 207 -20.34 20.66 -25.88
CA GLY A 207 -21.49 21.19 -26.62
C GLY A 207 -22.21 22.37 -25.98
N GLN A 208 -21.56 23.27 -25.23
CA GLN A 208 -22.14 24.58 -24.85
C GLN A 208 -21.00 25.62 -24.71
N SER A 209 -20.77 26.33 -25.78
CA SER A 209 -20.16 27.67 -25.78
C SER A 209 -20.83 28.51 -26.84
#